data_fa9a66e6163b76d280fc6a6cef206588
#
_entry.id   fa9a66e6163b76d280fc6a6cef206588
#
_cell.length_a   1.000
_cell.length_b   1.000
_cell.length_c   1.000
_cell.angle_alpha   90.00
_cell.angle_beta   90.00
_cell.angle_gamma   90.00
#
_symmetry.space_group_name_H-M   'P 1'
#
loop_
_entity.id
_entity.type
_entity.pdbx_description
1 polymer ?
#
loop_
_entity_poly.entity_id
_entity_poly.type
_entity_poly.pdbx_seq_one_letter_code
_entity_poly.pdbx_strand_id
1 'polypeptide(L)'
;MLRRSVQTAVLFRRTMASGNFRLERDTFGELKVPSEKYYGAQTARSMMNFKIGGPEERMPLPVIHAFGYLKKSAAIVNKEFGLDNKISEAITQAADDVISGKLDDHFPLVIWQTGSGTQSNMNVNEVISNRAIEIMGGELGSKTPVHPNDHVNKSQSSNDTYPTAMHVAVALEINRRLFPALEKLQNALDAKAKEFESIIKIGRTHTQDATPLTLGQEFSAYVQQIKNGIERVKSTLPRLYELAAGGTAVGTGLNTRIGFAEKVASTLKDLTGLPFVTAPNKFEALAAHDSLVEVHGALNVVACSLMKIANDIRFLGSGPRCGLGELSLPENEPGSSIMPGKVNPTQCEALTMIAAQVFGNQVAVTVGGSNGHFELNVFKPLMVKNVLQSIRLIADGSVSFTDNCVVGIEANKEHIHNLLNESLMLVTALNPHIGYDNAAKIAKTAHKNGTTLKEEAVKLGILSPEDFDKWVRPEDMLAPK
;
A
#
# COMPACT_ATOMS: atom_id res chain seq x y z
N MET A 1 63.65 -1.56 30.82
CA MET A 1 62.65 -2.64 31.11
C MET A 1 61.57 -2.56 30.03
N LEU A 2 61.69 -3.43 29.04
CA LEU A 2 60.74 -3.55 27.94
C LEU A 2 59.54 -4.40 28.37
N ARG A 3 58.33 -3.89 28.28
CA ARG A 3 57.09 -4.70 28.35
C ARG A 3 56.62 -4.97 26.92
N ARG A 4 56.65 -6.20 26.51
CA ARG A 4 56.04 -6.71 25.29
C ARG A 4 54.54 -6.83 25.51
N SER A 5 53.75 -6.15 24.67
CA SER A 5 52.33 -6.40 24.54
C SER A 5 52.08 -7.53 23.56
N VAL A 6 51.50 -8.61 24.05
CA VAL A 6 51.04 -9.75 23.22
C VAL A 6 49.68 -9.38 22.69
N GLN A 7 49.60 -9.14 21.37
CA GLN A 7 48.32 -9.05 20.66
C GLN A 7 47.79 -10.46 20.40
N THR A 8 46.74 -10.82 21.09
CA THR A 8 45.97 -12.04 20.83
C THR A 8 45.08 -11.83 19.60
N ALA A 9 45.52 -12.31 18.47
CA ALA A 9 44.69 -12.36 17.26
C ALA A 9 43.65 -13.46 17.44
N VAL A 10 42.39 -13.06 17.66
CA VAL A 10 41.25 -13.96 17.60
C VAL A 10 40.96 -14.27 16.14
N LEU A 11 41.41 -15.42 15.69
CA LEU A 11 41.02 -16.00 14.40
C LEU A 11 39.55 -16.42 14.49
N PHE A 12 38.63 -15.62 13.94
CA PHE A 12 37.29 -16.09 13.59
C PHE A 12 37.44 -17.13 12.45
N ARG A 13 37.53 -18.40 12.81
CA ARG A 13 37.27 -19.49 11.87
C ARG A 13 35.77 -19.41 11.51
N ARG A 14 35.47 -18.82 10.35
CA ARG A 14 34.23 -19.12 9.65
C ARG A 14 34.23 -20.61 9.34
N THR A 15 33.49 -21.40 10.09
CA THR A 15 33.06 -22.72 9.67
C THR A 15 32.23 -22.56 8.41
N MET A 16 32.91 -22.75 7.25
CA MET A 16 32.17 -23.04 6.03
C MET A 16 31.53 -24.41 6.27
N ALA A 17 30.21 -24.41 6.44
CA ALA A 17 29.44 -25.64 6.31
C ALA A 17 29.82 -26.22 4.92
N SER A 18 30.32 -27.45 4.86
CA SER A 18 30.53 -28.20 3.64
C SER A 18 29.15 -28.57 3.07
N GLY A 19 28.46 -27.59 2.51
CA GLY A 19 27.17 -27.81 1.83
C GLY A 19 27.41 -28.67 0.59
N ASN A 20 26.58 -29.66 0.38
CA ASN A 20 26.56 -30.40 -0.87
C ASN A 20 26.17 -29.43 -1.99
N PHE A 21 26.94 -29.40 -3.08
CA PHE A 21 26.68 -28.60 -4.26
C PHE A 21 26.46 -29.56 -5.45
N ARG A 22 25.52 -29.18 -6.34
CA ARG A 22 25.42 -29.75 -7.66
C ARG A 22 26.01 -28.80 -8.70
N LEU A 23 26.47 -29.33 -9.81
CA LEU A 23 26.89 -28.52 -10.95
C LEU A 23 25.68 -28.25 -11.86
N GLU A 24 25.45 -26.99 -12.16
CA GLU A 24 24.46 -26.58 -13.18
C GLU A 24 25.18 -25.74 -14.25
N ARG A 25 24.58 -25.66 -15.42
CA ARG A 25 25.14 -24.97 -16.57
C ARG A 25 24.17 -23.99 -17.19
N ASP A 26 24.66 -22.80 -17.51
CA ASP A 26 23.99 -21.86 -18.40
C ASP A 26 24.87 -21.61 -19.68
N THR A 27 24.48 -20.63 -20.49
CA THR A 27 25.23 -20.28 -21.71
C THR A 27 26.62 -19.70 -21.45
N PHE A 28 26.91 -19.29 -20.21
CA PHE A 28 28.21 -18.74 -19.76
C PHE A 28 29.11 -19.78 -19.06
N GLY A 29 28.63 -21.01 -18.91
CA GLY A 29 29.39 -22.08 -18.32
C GLY A 29 28.81 -22.69 -17.04
N GLU A 30 29.60 -23.53 -16.40
CA GLU A 30 29.21 -24.27 -15.19
C GLU A 30 29.31 -23.42 -13.92
N LEU A 31 28.36 -23.66 -13.00
CA LEU A 31 28.32 -23.06 -11.67
C LEU A 31 27.91 -24.07 -10.62
N LYS A 32 28.46 -23.89 -9.40
CA LYS A 32 28.03 -24.64 -8.21
C LYS A 32 26.77 -24.01 -7.64
N VAL A 33 25.74 -24.82 -7.47
CA VAL A 33 24.48 -24.45 -6.86
C VAL A 33 24.25 -25.34 -5.64
N PRO A 34 23.78 -24.83 -4.48
CA PRO A 34 23.48 -25.68 -3.32
C PRO A 34 22.48 -26.76 -3.69
N SER A 35 22.77 -28.02 -3.31
CA SER A 35 22.00 -29.18 -3.76
C SER A 35 20.53 -29.16 -3.30
N GLU A 36 20.24 -28.51 -2.17
CA GLU A 36 18.90 -28.37 -1.60
C GLU A 36 18.05 -27.26 -2.24
N LYS A 37 18.65 -26.41 -3.09
CA LYS A 37 17.95 -25.29 -3.73
C LYS A 37 17.42 -25.67 -5.10
N TYR A 38 16.18 -25.26 -5.40
CA TYR A 38 15.58 -25.47 -6.72
C TYR A 38 16.01 -24.44 -7.78
N TYR A 39 16.56 -23.27 -7.37
CA TYR A 39 17.11 -22.36 -8.38
C TYR A 39 18.36 -22.91 -9.04
N GLY A 40 18.69 -22.43 -10.23
CA GLY A 40 19.78 -22.94 -11.06
C GLY A 40 20.92 -21.96 -11.30
N ALA A 41 21.66 -22.19 -12.39
CA ALA A 41 22.87 -21.46 -12.72
C ALA A 41 22.63 -19.98 -12.97
N GLN A 42 21.54 -19.58 -13.65
CA GLN A 42 21.29 -18.16 -13.93
C GLN A 42 20.98 -17.38 -12.66
N THR A 43 20.21 -17.96 -11.74
CA THR A 43 19.95 -17.35 -10.43
C THR A 43 21.23 -17.22 -9.61
N ALA A 44 22.06 -18.28 -9.53
CA ALA A 44 23.31 -18.24 -8.82
C ALA A 44 24.26 -17.17 -9.39
N ARG A 45 24.30 -17.01 -10.71
CA ARG A 45 25.09 -15.96 -11.37
C ARG A 45 24.58 -14.56 -11.06
N SER A 46 23.27 -14.37 -11.05
CA SER A 46 22.66 -13.09 -10.68
C SER A 46 23.02 -12.68 -9.24
N MET A 47 22.97 -13.62 -8.29
CA MET A 47 23.40 -13.39 -6.91
C MET A 47 24.87 -12.96 -6.79
N MET A 48 25.73 -13.44 -7.69
CA MET A 48 27.15 -13.03 -7.72
C MET A 48 27.33 -11.61 -8.26
N ASN A 49 26.51 -11.23 -9.25
CA ASN A 49 26.63 -9.96 -9.96
C ASN A 49 25.97 -8.79 -9.22
N PHE A 50 24.87 -9.03 -8.52
CA PHE A 50 24.05 -7.98 -7.90
C PHE A 50 24.04 -8.11 -6.37
N LYS A 51 25.16 -7.88 -5.74
CA LYS A 51 25.31 -7.83 -4.27
C LYS A 51 24.93 -6.45 -3.73
N ILE A 52 23.68 -6.05 -3.94
CA ILE A 52 23.17 -4.72 -3.65
C ILE A 52 22.03 -4.85 -2.64
N GLY A 53 22.14 -4.13 -1.51
CA GLY A 53 21.17 -4.20 -0.41
C GLY A 53 21.23 -5.51 0.38
N GLY A 54 20.19 -5.77 1.16
CA GLY A 54 20.05 -6.95 2.01
C GLY A 54 18.79 -7.76 1.67
N PRO A 55 18.36 -8.65 2.58
CA PRO A 55 17.12 -9.43 2.39
C PRO A 55 15.87 -8.59 2.19
N GLU A 56 15.83 -7.37 2.71
CA GLU A 56 14.75 -6.40 2.54
C GLU A 56 14.61 -5.88 1.11
N GLU A 57 15.67 -6.02 0.31
CA GLU A 57 15.70 -5.62 -1.10
C GLU A 57 15.39 -6.78 -2.06
N ARG A 58 15.01 -7.92 -1.54
CA ARG A 58 14.57 -9.06 -2.37
C ARG A 58 13.29 -8.73 -3.14
N MET A 59 13.11 -9.42 -4.26
CA MET A 59 11.88 -9.36 -5.05
C MET A 59 10.68 -9.64 -4.14
N PRO A 60 9.66 -8.78 -4.12
CA PRO A 60 8.48 -9.01 -3.28
C PRO A 60 7.80 -10.34 -3.59
N LEU A 61 7.48 -11.13 -2.57
CA LEU A 61 6.83 -12.43 -2.73
C LEU A 61 5.53 -12.40 -3.54
N PRO A 62 4.67 -11.36 -3.45
CA PRO A 62 3.51 -11.28 -4.34
C PRO A 62 3.85 -11.34 -5.83
N VAL A 63 5.01 -10.80 -6.27
CA VAL A 63 5.48 -10.94 -7.65
C VAL A 63 5.84 -12.38 -7.98
N ILE A 64 6.52 -13.06 -7.06
CA ILE A 64 6.90 -14.48 -7.22
C ILE A 64 5.65 -15.37 -7.31
N HIS A 65 4.69 -15.17 -6.42
CA HIS A 65 3.43 -15.91 -6.44
C HIS A 65 2.63 -15.61 -7.72
N ALA A 66 2.66 -14.36 -8.21
CA ALA A 66 2.04 -13.99 -9.48
C ALA A 66 2.70 -14.68 -10.68
N PHE A 67 4.02 -14.83 -10.67
CA PHE A 67 4.70 -15.68 -11.65
C PHE A 67 4.23 -17.13 -11.58
N GLY A 68 3.98 -17.67 -10.38
CA GLY A 68 3.38 -19.01 -10.23
C GLY A 68 2.06 -19.14 -10.97
N TYR A 69 1.14 -18.17 -10.80
CA TYR A 69 -0.13 -18.12 -11.56
C TYR A 69 0.11 -18.03 -13.07
N LEU A 70 1.03 -17.19 -13.51
CA LEU A 70 1.34 -17.02 -14.93
C LEU A 70 1.92 -18.31 -15.54
N LYS A 71 2.92 -18.92 -14.89
CA LYS A 71 3.58 -20.14 -15.39
C LYS A 71 2.61 -21.32 -15.42
N LYS A 72 1.72 -21.44 -14.42
CA LYS A 72 0.61 -22.39 -14.43
C LYS A 72 -0.31 -22.18 -15.62
N SER A 73 -0.75 -20.94 -15.85
CA SER A 73 -1.62 -20.59 -16.97
C SER A 73 -0.95 -20.89 -18.32
N ALA A 74 0.31 -20.51 -18.47
CA ALA A 74 1.07 -20.77 -19.70
C ALA A 74 1.23 -22.29 -19.97
N ALA A 75 1.50 -23.09 -18.93
CA ALA A 75 1.63 -24.55 -19.08
C ALA A 75 0.30 -25.20 -19.51
N ILE A 76 -0.81 -24.78 -18.93
CA ILE A 76 -2.16 -25.26 -19.29
C ILE A 76 -2.46 -24.92 -20.76
N VAL A 77 -2.21 -23.68 -21.19
CA VAL A 77 -2.47 -23.25 -22.56
C VAL A 77 -1.51 -23.90 -23.55
N ASN A 78 -0.22 -24.03 -23.23
CA ASN A 78 0.76 -24.68 -24.08
C ASN A 78 0.48 -26.17 -24.30
N LYS A 79 -0.22 -26.84 -23.37
CA LYS A 79 -0.70 -28.23 -23.56
C LYS A 79 -1.60 -28.32 -24.80
N GLU A 80 -2.47 -27.35 -25.03
CA GLU A 80 -3.30 -27.30 -26.23
C GLU A 80 -2.47 -27.07 -27.51
N PHE A 81 -1.29 -26.48 -27.38
CA PHE A 81 -0.37 -26.17 -28.46
C PHE A 81 0.84 -27.14 -28.56
N GLY A 82 0.70 -28.33 -27.97
CA GLY A 82 1.64 -29.44 -28.19
C GLY A 82 2.72 -29.59 -27.12
N LEU A 83 2.59 -28.95 -25.95
CA LEU A 83 3.40 -29.30 -24.80
C LEU A 83 2.94 -30.67 -24.27
N ASP A 84 3.88 -31.56 -24.00
CA ASP A 84 3.60 -32.89 -23.43
C ASP A 84 2.72 -32.82 -22.18
N ASN A 85 1.72 -33.69 -22.09
CA ASN A 85 0.74 -33.67 -21.00
C ASN A 85 1.38 -33.87 -19.63
N LYS A 86 2.33 -34.80 -19.48
CA LYS A 86 2.97 -35.11 -18.21
C LYS A 86 3.87 -33.94 -17.78
N ILE A 87 4.57 -33.30 -18.73
CA ILE A 87 5.38 -32.12 -18.48
C ILE A 87 4.49 -30.96 -18.06
N SER A 88 3.37 -30.72 -18.74
CA SER A 88 2.43 -29.66 -18.36
C SER A 88 1.85 -29.87 -16.95
N GLU A 89 1.47 -31.08 -16.60
CA GLU A 89 0.95 -31.44 -15.28
C GLU A 89 2.02 -31.23 -14.18
N ALA A 90 3.25 -31.66 -14.42
CA ALA A 90 4.35 -31.46 -13.47
C ALA A 90 4.69 -29.96 -13.26
N ILE A 91 4.71 -29.17 -14.35
CA ILE A 91 4.88 -27.69 -14.27
C ILE A 91 3.72 -27.07 -13.48
N THR A 92 2.49 -27.47 -13.74
CA THR A 92 1.31 -26.96 -13.05
C THR A 92 1.38 -27.23 -11.55
N GLN A 93 1.76 -28.44 -11.15
CA GLN A 93 1.93 -28.82 -9.74
C GLN A 93 3.07 -28.05 -9.08
N ALA A 94 4.22 -27.90 -9.76
CA ALA A 94 5.34 -27.10 -9.26
C ALA A 94 4.97 -25.60 -9.12
N ALA A 95 4.18 -25.08 -10.05
CA ALA A 95 3.68 -23.70 -9.97
C ALA A 95 2.70 -23.50 -8.79
N ASP A 96 1.90 -24.51 -8.44
CA ASP A 96 1.05 -24.48 -7.24
C ASP A 96 1.89 -24.41 -5.95
N ASP A 97 3.03 -25.08 -5.90
CA ASP A 97 3.97 -24.97 -4.78
C ASP A 97 4.57 -23.55 -4.68
N VAL A 98 4.79 -22.86 -5.80
CA VAL A 98 5.20 -21.44 -5.82
C VAL A 98 4.07 -20.53 -5.33
N ILE A 99 2.85 -20.71 -5.86
CA ILE A 99 1.66 -19.90 -5.50
C ILE A 99 1.37 -20.00 -3.99
N SER A 100 1.52 -21.19 -3.42
CA SER A 100 1.26 -21.43 -1.99
C SER A 100 2.35 -20.94 -1.04
N GLY A 101 3.48 -20.44 -1.56
CA GLY A 101 4.62 -19.99 -0.76
C GLY A 101 5.53 -21.09 -0.22
N LYS A 102 5.30 -22.35 -0.55
CA LYS A 102 6.17 -23.46 -0.09
C LYS A 102 7.61 -23.34 -0.56
N LEU A 103 7.84 -22.61 -1.66
CA LEU A 103 9.13 -22.47 -2.30
C LEU A 103 9.74 -21.07 -2.12
N ASP A 104 9.22 -20.23 -1.23
CA ASP A 104 9.63 -18.83 -1.06
C ASP A 104 11.15 -18.67 -0.79
N ASP A 105 11.77 -19.61 -0.07
CA ASP A 105 13.20 -19.62 0.22
C ASP A 105 14.11 -19.88 -1.00
N HIS A 106 13.52 -20.18 -2.16
CA HIS A 106 14.23 -20.43 -3.41
C HIS A 106 14.31 -19.20 -4.33
N PHE A 107 13.85 -18.03 -3.85
CA PHE A 107 13.83 -16.76 -4.60
C PHE A 107 14.68 -15.68 -3.93
N PRO A 108 16.01 -15.79 -4.03
CA PRO A 108 16.93 -14.92 -3.29
C PRO A 108 17.25 -13.60 -3.97
N LEU A 109 16.77 -13.37 -5.21
CA LEU A 109 17.21 -12.24 -6.02
C LEU A 109 16.65 -10.90 -5.51
N VAL A 110 17.52 -9.89 -5.56
CA VAL A 110 17.15 -8.51 -5.22
C VAL A 110 16.48 -7.82 -6.41
N ILE A 111 15.75 -6.73 -6.13
CA ILE A 111 15.14 -5.89 -7.17
C ILE A 111 16.18 -5.14 -8.01
N TRP A 112 17.37 -4.91 -7.46
CA TRP A 112 18.51 -4.26 -8.13
C TRP A 112 19.20 -5.26 -9.05
N GLN A 113 18.55 -5.55 -10.18
CA GLN A 113 18.95 -6.49 -11.21
C GLN A 113 18.71 -5.88 -12.58
N THR A 114 18.71 -6.66 -13.67
CA THR A 114 18.27 -6.13 -14.96
C THR A 114 16.84 -5.56 -14.86
N GLY A 115 16.65 -4.36 -15.39
CA GLY A 115 15.39 -3.65 -15.25
C GLY A 115 14.22 -4.26 -16.04
N SER A 116 14.50 -5.21 -16.94
CA SER A 116 13.49 -6.03 -17.61
C SER A 116 12.88 -7.12 -16.71
N GLY A 117 13.56 -7.48 -15.61
CA GLY A 117 13.18 -8.57 -14.70
C GLY A 117 13.57 -9.97 -15.21
N THR A 118 14.47 -10.06 -16.19
CA THR A 118 14.87 -11.36 -16.78
C THR A 118 15.42 -12.34 -15.74
N GLN A 119 16.24 -11.89 -14.80
CA GLN A 119 16.77 -12.81 -13.79
C GLN A 119 15.65 -13.36 -12.90
N SER A 120 14.65 -12.57 -12.51
CA SER A 120 13.51 -13.07 -11.74
C SER A 120 12.65 -14.06 -12.55
N ASN A 121 12.38 -13.78 -13.83
CA ASN A 121 11.70 -14.73 -14.69
C ASN A 121 12.47 -16.06 -14.78
N MET A 122 13.80 -15.99 -14.94
CA MET A 122 14.63 -17.20 -14.99
C MET A 122 14.72 -17.91 -13.64
N ASN A 123 14.76 -17.19 -12.53
CA ASN A 123 14.70 -17.78 -11.20
C ASN A 123 13.41 -18.63 -11.05
N VAL A 124 12.27 -18.08 -11.43
CA VAL A 124 10.99 -18.81 -11.41
C VAL A 124 11.02 -20.01 -12.37
N ASN A 125 11.54 -19.85 -13.58
CA ASN A 125 11.65 -20.94 -14.54
C ASN A 125 12.53 -22.08 -14.02
N GLU A 126 13.68 -21.76 -13.42
CA GLU A 126 14.62 -22.74 -12.84
C GLU A 126 13.98 -23.48 -11.65
N VAL A 127 13.33 -22.75 -10.74
CA VAL A 127 12.67 -23.34 -9.55
C VAL A 127 11.53 -24.26 -9.99
N ILE A 128 10.66 -23.83 -10.88
CA ILE A 128 9.54 -24.65 -11.39
C ILE A 128 10.07 -25.86 -12.16
N SER A 129 11.10 -25.66 -13.01
CA SER A 129 11.70 -26.78 -13.77
C SER A 129 12.27 -27.84 -12.84
N ASN A 130 13.11 -27.47 -11.87
CA ASN A 130 13.70 -28.42 -10.94
C ASN A 130 12.66 -29.09 -10.05
N ARG A 131 11.66 -28.36 -9.58
CA ARG A 131 10.55 -28.96 -8.81
C ARG A 131 9.75 -29.96 -9.66
N ALA A 132 9.47 -29.62 -10.92
CA ALA A 132 8.78 -30.52 -11.85
C ALA A 132 9.63 -31.77 -12.19
N ILE A 133 10.94 -31.62 -12.35
CA ILE A 133 11.88 -32.76 -12.52
C ILE A 133 11.80 -33.70 -11.32
N GLU A 134 11.82 -33.16 -10.09
CA GLU A 134 11.71 -33.98 -8.87
C GLU A 134 10.37 -34.70 -8.81
N ILE A 135 9.25 -34.02 -9.12
CA ILE A 135 7.90 -34.65 -9.20
C ILE A 135 7.86 -35.80 -10.18
N MET A 136 8.61 -35.71 -11.28
CA MET A 136 8.71 -36.76 -12.30
C MET A 136 9.81 -37.80 -12.00
N GLY A 137 10.48 -37.73 -10.84
CA GLY A 137 11.52 -38.70 -10.41
C GLY A 137 12.85 -38.52 -11.12
N GLY A 138 13.13 -37.33 -11.71
CA GLY A 138 14.40 -36.99 -12.35
C GLY A 138 15.43 -36.39 -11.39
N GLU A 139 16.61 -36.08 -11.92
CA GLU A 139 17.74 -35.48 -11.18
C GLU A 139 17.73 -33.96 -11.28
N LEU A 140 17.80 -33.27 -10.14
CA LEU A 140 17.82 -31.79 -10.09
C LEU A 140 19.02 -31.23 -10.89
N GLY A 141 18.77 -30.19 -11.68
CA GLY A 141 19.78 -29.54 -12.49
C GLY A 141 20.02 -30.21 -13.86
N SER A 142 19.47 -31.41 -14.09
CA SER A 142 19.62 -32.14 -15.36
C SER A 142 18.93 -31.47 -16.56
N LYS A 143 17.95 -30.59 -16.30
CA LYS A 143 17.04 -30.00 -17.30
C LYS A 143 16.22 -31.04 -18.07
N THR A 144 16.11 -32.24 -17.54
CA THR A 144 15.39 -33.37 -18.11
C THR A 144 14.58 -34.09 -17.01
N PRO A 145 13.29 -34.39 -17.24
CA PRO A 145 12.53 -34.23 -18.48
C PRO A 145 11.95 -32.82 -18.71
N VAL A 146 12.10 -31.88 -17.75
CA VAL A 146 11.56 -30.51 -17.86
C VAL A 146 12.71 -29.51 -18.02
N HIS A 147 12.67 -28.74 -19.12
CA HIS A 147 13.66 -27.69 -19.37
C HIS A 147 13.10 -26.30 -19.00
N PRO A 148 13.87 -25.43 -18.29
CA PRO A 148 13.38 -24.13 -17.86
C PRO A 148 12.97 -23.20 -19.01
N ASN A 149 13.71 -23.20 -20.13
CA ASN A 149 13.41 -22.33 -21.27
C ASN A 149 12.42 -22.98 -22.24
N ASP A 150 12.65 -24.27 -22.59
CA ASP A 150 11.88 -24.91 -23.68
C ASP A 150 10.48 -25.33 -23.27
N HIS A 151 10.27 -25.60 -21.95
CA HIS A 151 9.02 -26.06 -21.40
C HIS A 151 8.36 -25.02 -20.48
N VAL A 152 9.02 -24.58 -19.41
CA VAL A 152 8.43 -23.63 -18.44
C VAL A 152 8.22 -22.25 -19.06
N ASN A 153 9.18 -21.79 -19.86
CA ASN A 153 9.13 -20.49 -20.56
C ASN A 153 8.59 -20.58 -21.99
N LYS A 154 8.03 -21.71 -22.41
CA LYS A 154 7.50 -21.90 -23.77
C LYS A 154 6.50 -20.80 -24.13
N SER A 155 6.62 -20.26 -25.34
CA SER A 155 5.78 -19.15 -25.88
C SER A 155 5.86 -17.84 -25.08
N GLN A 156 6.95 -17.59 -24.34
CA GLN A 156 7.09 -16.45 -23.45
C GLN A 156 8.46 -15.78 -23.61
N SER A 157 8.52 -14.52 -23.18
CA SER A 157 9.75 -13.77 -22.92
C SER A 157 9.68 -13.16 -21.54
N SER A 158 10.81 -12.85 -20.91
CA SER A 158 10.80 -12.03 -19.68
C SER A 158 10.17 -10.66 -19.92
N ASN A 159 10.21 -10.16 -21.15
CA ASN A 159 9.70 -8.85 -21.51
C ASN A 159 8.17 -8.74 -21.39
N ASP A 160 7.44 -9.83 -21.63
CA ASP A 160 5.98 -9.89 -21.46
C ASP A 160 5.55 -10.57 -20.16
N THR A 161 6.34 -11.53 -19.61
CA THR A 161 5.99 -12.25 -18.39
C THR A 161 6.16 -11.39 -17.14
N TYR A 162 7.23 -10.60 -17.06
CA TYR A 162 7.46 -9.78 -15.89
C TYR A 162 6.38 -8.70 -15.71
N PRO A 163 6.00 -7.89 -16.71
CA PRO A 163 4.90 -6.94 -16.56
C PRO A 163 3.55 -7.64 -16.28
N THR A 164 3.32 -8.81 -16.86
CA THR A 164 2.13 -9.61 -16.52
C THR A 164 2.12 -9.98 -15.04
N ALA A 165 3.24 -10.48 -14.50
CA ALA A 165 3.37 -10.77 -13.07
C ALA A 165 3.20 -9.52 -12.19
N MET A 166 3.71 -8.35 -12.63
CA MET A 166 3.49 -7.07 -11.94
C MET A 166 1.99 -6.75 -11.81
N HIS A 167 1.26 -6.80 -12.93
CA HIS A 167 -0.17 -6.53 -12.97
C HIS A 167 -0.97 -7.50 -12.10
N VAL A 168 -0.69 -8.80 -12.21
CA VAL A 168 -1.35 -9.83 -11.40
C VAL A 168 -1.08 -9.64 -9.92
N ALA A 169 0.17 -9.40 -9.51
CA ALA A 169 0.55 -9.18 -8.12
C ALA A 169 -0.17 -7.97 -7.52
N VAL A 170 -0.13 -6.83 -8.22
CA VAL A 170 -0.74 -5.58 -7.77
C VAL A 170 -2.27 -5.73 -7.68
N ALA A 171 -2.90 -6.35 -8.68
CA ALA A 171 -4.34 -6.57 -8.68
C ALA A 171 -4.79 -7.50 -7.52
N LEU A 172 -4.05 -8.57 -7.26
CA LEU A 172 -4.33 -9.47 -6.14
C LEU A 172 -4.19 -8.76 -4.79
N GLU A 173 -3.11 -8.02 -4.56
CA GLU A 173 -2.88 -7.29 -3.31
C GLU A 173 -3.93 -6.19 -3.08
N ILE A 174 -4.36 -5.48 -4.13
CA ILE A 174 -5.45 -4.49 -4.02
C ILE A 174 -6.75 -5.17 -3.58
N ASN A 175 -7.15 -6.24 -4.27
CA ASN A 175 -8.44 -6.88 -4.01
C ASN A 175 -8.47 -7.66 -2.70
N ARG A 176 -7.37 -8.37 -2.36
CA ARG A 176 -7.33 -9.27 -1.19
C ARG A 176 -6.90 -8.59 0.10
N ARG A 177 -6.19 -7.46 0.02
CA ARG A 177 -5.60 -6.80 1.19
C ARG A 177 -6.03 -5.35 1.34
N LEU A 178 -5.88 -4.52 0.31
CA LEU A 178 -6.13 -3.09 0.41
C LEU A 178 -7.60 -2.76 0.61
N PHE A 179 -8.50 -3.26 -0.23
CA PHE A 179 -9.92 -2.96 -0.12
C PHE A 179 -10.51 -3.40 1.21
N PRO A 180 -10.32 -4.64 1.70
CA PRO A 180 -10.81 -5.04 3.01
C PRO A 180 -10.30 -4.14 4.15
N ALA A 181 -9.05 -3.70 4.09
CA ALA A 181 -8.45 -2.84 5.10
C ALA A 181 -9.06 -1.42 5.09
N LEU A 182 -9.23 -0.82 3.91
CA LEU A 182 -9.85 0.50 3.78
C LEU A 182 -11.35 0.47 4.12
N GLU A 183 -12.06 -0.57 3.74
CA GLU A 183 -13.47 -0.77 4.10
C GLU A 183 -13.63 -0.92 5.62
N LYS A 184 -12.73 -1.65 6.28
CA LYS A 184 -12.70 -1.76 7.74
C LYS A 184 -12.52 -0.39 8.40
N LEU A 185 -11.59 0.42 7.92
CA LEU A 185 -11.37 1.78 8.42
C LEU A 185 -12.58 2.67 8.17
N GLN A 186 -13.15 2.64 6.96
CA GLN A 186 -14.35 3.39 6.60
C GLN A 186 -15.51 3.07 7.56
N ASN A 187 -15.76 1.79 7.81
CA ASN A 187 -16.86 1.36 8.68
C ASN A 187 -16.66 1.78 10.14
N ALA A 188 -15.44 1.74 10.65
CA ALA A 188 -15.12 2.20 12.00
C ALA A 188 -15.31 3.72 12.15
N LEU A 189 -14.87 4.50 11.17
CA LEU A 189 -15.08 5.95 11.15
C LEU A 189 -16.57 6.30 11.03
N ASP A 190 -17.34 5.55 10.24
CA ASP A 190 -18.79 5.73 10.10
C ASP A 190 -19.53 5.42 11.41
N ALA A 191 -19.10 4.37 12.12
CA ALA A 191 -19.63 4.06 13.44
C ALA A 191 -19.39 5.21 14.43
N LYS A 192 -18.19 5.81 14.41
CA LYS A 192 -17.86 6.99 15.24
C LYS A 192 -18.62 8.24 14.81
N ALA A 193 -18.82 8.46 13.52
CA ALA A 193 -19.64 9.57 13.03
C ALA A 193 -21.08 9.49 13.57
N LYS A 194 -21.67 8.30 13.59
CA LYS A 194 -23.00 8.05 14.16
C LYS A 194 -23.02 8.20 15.68
N GLU A 195 -22.03 7.65 16.39
CA GLU A 195 -21.90 7.77 17.84
C GLU A 195 -21.83 9.23 18.29
N PHE A 196 -21.16 10.08 17.50
CA PHE A 196 -20.91 11.48 17.80
C PHE A 196 -21.90 12.46 17.15
N GLU A 197 -22.96 11.97 16.52
CA GLU A 197 -23.91 12.77 15.73
C GLU A 197 -24.54 13.92 16.52
N SER A 198 -24.83 13.72 17.80
CA SER A 198 -25.49 14.72 18.67
C SER A 198 -24.51 15.62 19.42
N ILE A 199 -23.19 15.43 19.28
CA ILE A 199 -22.20 16.20 20.04
C ILE A 199 -21.85 17.47 19.28
N ILE A 200 -22.43 18.61 19.70
CA ILE A 200 -22.16 19.92 19.10
C ILE A 200 -20.82 20.44 19.63
N LYS A 201 -19.97 20.89 18.72
CA LYS A 201 -18.66 21.45 19.01
C LYS A 201 -18.37 22.70 18.18
N ILE A 202 -17.35 23.45 18.54
CA ILE A 202 -16.86 24.50 17.64
C ILE A 202 -16.20 23.88 16.41
N GLY A 203 -16.48 24.46 15.24
CA GLY A 203 -15.67 24.23 14.06
C GLY A 203 -14.37 25.02 14.12
N ARG A 204 -13.38 24.61 13.33
CA ARG A 204 -12.11 25.37 13.15
C ARG A 204 -11.78 25.48 11.68
N THR A 205 -11.50 26.71 11.25
CA THR A 205 -10.90 27.02 9.95
C THR A 205 -9.62 27.80 10.20
N HIS A 206 -8.55 27.54 9.45
CA HIS A 206 -7.23 28.10 9.71
C HIS A 206 -6.68 27.80 11.13
N THR A 207 -7.15 26.74 11.76
CA THR A 207 -6.93 26.41 13.19
C THR A 207 -7.52 27.46 14.17
N GLN A 208 -8.35 28.37 13.68
CA GLN A 208 -9.05 29.38 14.48
C GLN A 208 -10.51 28.96 14.69
N ASP A 209 -11.11 29.48 15.77
CA ASP A 209 -12.52 29.22 16.11
C ASP A 209 -13.45 29.65 14.97
N ALA A 210 -14.40 28.80 14.65
CA ALA A 210 -15.40 29.01 13.62
C ALA A 210 -16.80 28.68 14.14
N THR A 211 -17.78 28.66 13.23
CA THR A 211 -19.17 28.33 13.59
C THR A 211 -19.29 26.85 13.99
N PRO A 212 -20.32 26.50 14.78
CA PRO A 212 -20.53 25.14 15.25
C PRO A 212 -20.81 24.14 14.12
N LEU A 213 -20.44 22.90 14.40
CA LEU A 213 -20.87 21.67 13.72
C LEU A 213 -20.98 20.57 14.77
N THR A 214 -21.44 19.37 14.38
CA THR A 214 -21.32 18.23 15.29
C THR A 214 -19.99 17.48 15.07
N LEU A 215 -19.50 16.81 16.11
CA LEU A 215 -18.35 15.91 15.98
C LEU A 215 -18.63 14.78 14.98
N GLY A 216 -19.89 14.33 14.91
CA GLY A 216 -20.31 13.36 13.89
C GLY A 216 -20.19 13.90 12.46
N GLN A 217 -20.54 15.17 12.22
CA GLN A 217 -20.34 15.83 10.92
C GLN A 217 -18.84 15.91 10.58
N GLU A 218 -17.97 16.23 11.53
CA GLU A 218 -16.52 16.23 11.34
C GLU A 218 -15.99 14.85 10.94
N PHE A 219 -16.39 13.79 11.65
CA PHE A 219 -16.01 12.41 11.31
C PHE A 219 -16.61 11.94 9.98
N SER A 220 -17.80 12.39 9.60
CA SER A 220 -18.40 12.03 8.32
C SER A 220 -17.56 12.48 7.12
N ALA A 221 -16.79 13.56 7.25
CA ALA A 221 -15.86 13.99 6.22
C ALA A 221 -14.72 12.97 6.03
N TYR A 222 -14.24 12.37 7.11
CA TYR A 222 -13.21 11.31 7.05
C TYR A 222 -13.75 10.05 6.36
N VAL A 223 -14.98 9.67 6.68
CA VAL A 223 -15.69 8.55 6.01
C VAL A 223 -15.73 8.79 4.51
N GLN A 224 -16.16 10.00 4.09
CA GLN A 224 -16.27 10.34 2.68
C GLN A 224 -14.91 10.34 1.97
N GLN A 225 -13.83 10.77 2.63
CA GLN A 225 -12.48 10.73 2.06
C GLN A 225 -12.04 9.29 1.77
N ILE A 226 -12.24 8.36 2.71
CA ILE A 226 -11.87 6.95 2.52
C ILE A 226 -12.75 6.30 1.43
N LYS A 227 -14.05 6.53 1.45
CA LYS A 227 -14.98 6.06 0.41
C LYS A 227 -14.54 6.51 -0.98
N ASN A 228 -14.25 7.79 -1.16
CA ASN A 228 -13.75 8.33 -2.42
C ASN A 228 -12.40 7.75 -2.81
N GLY A 229 -11.52 7.48 -1.82
CA GLY A 229 -10.23 6.82 -2.01
C GLY A 229 -10.37 5.42 -2.60
N ILE A 230 -11.28 4.61 -2.05
CA ILE A 230 -11.60 3.26 -2.55
C ILE A 230 -12.08 3.33 -4.00
N GLU A 231 -13.02 4.25 -4.31
CA GLU A 231 -13.54 4.40 -5.67
C GLU A 231 -12.47 4.88 -6.67
N ARG A 232 -11.53 5.75 -6.25
CA ARG A 232 -10.38 6.14 -7.10
C ARG A 232 -9.52 4.93 -7.44
N VAL A 233 -9.17 4.10 -6.46
CA VAL A 233 -8.39 2.89 -6.71
C VAL A 233 -9.16 1.93 -7.63
N LYS A 234 -10.46 1.70 -7.38
CA LYS A 234 -11.32 0.86 -8.25
C LYS A 234 -11.31 1.34 -9.71
N SER A 235 -11.30 2.65 -9.94
CA SER A 235 -11.32 3.21 -11.30
C SER A 235 -10.06 2.94 -12.12
N THR A 236 -8.95 2.58 -11.47
CA THR A 236 -7.69 2.22 -12.15
C THR A 236 -7.64 0.75 -12.57
N LEU A 237 -8.44 -0.12 -11.95
CA LEU A 237 -8.36 -1.57 -12.14
C LEU A 237 -8.60 -2.05 -13.59
N PRO A 238 -9.50 -1.46 -14.39
CA PRO A 238 -9.72 -1.93 -15.76
C PRO A 238 -8.42 -1.98 -16.59
N ARG A 239 -7.56 -0.95 -16.50
CA ARG A 239 -6.27 -0.91 -17.20
C ARG A 239 -5.23 -1.80 -16.56
N LEU A 240 -5.29 -2.00 -15.24
CA LEU A 240 -4.43 -2.95 -14.53
C LEU A 240 -4.72 -4.40 -14.89
N TYR A 241 -5.97 -4.74 -15.26
CA TYR A 241 -6.33 -6.09 -15.69
C TYR A 241 -5.90 -6.44 -17.11
N GLU A 242 -5.38 -5.50 -17.88
CA GLU A 242 -4.85 -5.72 -19.23
C GLU A 242 -3.42 -6.29 -19.15
N LEU A 243 -3.20 -7.47 -19.73
CA LEU A 243 -1.96 -8.24 -19.58
C LEU A 243 -1.09 -8.24 -20.82
N ALA A 244 0.23 -8.08 -20.61
CA ALA A 244 1.25 -8.10 -21.64
C ALA A 244 1.52 -9.50 -22.21
N ALA A 245 1.18 -10.57 -21.48
CA ALA A 245 1.43 -11.95 -21.88
C ALA A 245 1.00 -12.22 -23.33
N GLY A 246 1.87 -12.90 -24.10
CA GLY A 246 1.70 -13.15 -25.52
C GLY A 246 2.37 -12.14 -26.43
N GLY A 247 2.89 -11.01 -25.90
CA GLY A 247 3.69 -10.06 -26.70
C GLY A 247 5.10 -10.54 -27.02
N THR A 248 5.62 -11.44 -26.19
CA THR A 248 6.98 -12.00 -26.24
C THR A 248 8.08 -10.94 -26.20
N ALA A 249 9.00 -10.92 -27.18
CA ALA A 249 10.22 -10.10 -27.09
C ALA A 249 9.96 -8.58 -27.21
N VAL A 250 9.11 -8.17 -28.17
CA VAL A 250 8.90 -6.76 -28.53
C VAL A 250 7.43 -6.38 -28.73
N GLY A 251 6.50 -7.33 -28.57
CA GLY A 251 5.06 -7.10 -28.73
C GLY A 251 4.44 -7.80 -29.97
N THR A 252 5.24 -8.42 -30.82
CA THR A 252 4.76 -9.08 -32.06
C THR A 252 4.17 -10.47 -31.84
N GLY A 253 4.42 -11.08 -30.65
CA GLY A 253 4.00 -12.46 -30.37
C GLY A 253 4.82 -13.52 -31.08
N LEU A 254 6.06 -13.21 -31.44
CA LEU A 254 6.97 -14.16 -32.08
C LEU A 254 7.09 -15.45 -31.26
N ASN A 255 7.01 -16.61 -31.94
CA ASN A 255 7.07 -17.95 -31.34
C ASN A 255 5.87 -18.32 -30.45
N THR A 256 4.77 -17.57 -30.49
CA THR A 256 3.48 -17.99 -29.92
C THR A 256 2.56 -18.62 -30.98
N ARG A 257 1.40 -19.07 -30.56
CA ARG A 257 0.30 -19.50 -31.43
C ARG A 257 -0.85 -18.50 -31.35
N ILE A 258 -1.64 -18.40 -32.41
CA ILE A 258 -2.84 -17.57 -32.44
C ILE A 258 -3.77 -18.01 -31.30
N GLY A 259 -4.25 -17.06 -30.50
CA GLY A 259 -5.09 -17.30 -29.33
C GLY A 259 -4.33 -17.58 -28.03
N PHE A 260 -3.00 -17.66 -28.03
CA PHE A 260 -2.21 -17.89 -26.82
C PHE A 260 -2.43 -16.79 -25.77
N ALA A 261 -2.35 -15.54 -26.18
CA ALA A 261 -2.48 -14.38 -25.27
C ALA A 261 -3.85 -14.34 -24.59
N GLU A 262 -4.92 -14.51 -25.35
CA GLU A 262 -6.30 -14.52 -24.88
C GLU A 262 -6.56 -15.68 -23.92
N LYS A 263 -6.05 -16.88 -24.27
CA LYS A 263 -6.21 -18.06 -23.42
C LYS A 263 -5.44 -17.95 -22.11
N VAL A 264 -4.23 -17.39 -22.09
CA VAL A 264 -3.46 -17.15 -20.86
C VAL A 264 -4.20 -16.16 -19.96
N ALA A 265 -4.71 -15.06 -20.49
CA ALA A 265 -5.49 -14.10 -19.73
C ALA A 265 -6.79 -14.72 -19.15
N SER A 266 -7.51 -15.51 -19.98
CA SER A 266 -8.71 -16.24 -19.52
C SER A 266 -8.38 -17.25 -18.42
N THR A 267 -7.30 -18.01 -18.55
CA THR A 267 -6.87 -18.96 -17.52
C THR A 267 -6.48 -18.25 -16.23
N LEU A 268 -5.79 -17.10 -16.31
CA LEU A 268 -5.49 -16.26 -15.14
C LEU A 268 -6.76 -15.74 -14.46
N LYS A 269 -7.75 -15.32 -15.24
CA LYS A 269 -9.08 -14.94 -14.72
C LYS A 269 -9.72 -16.11 -13.94
N ASP A 270 -9.73 -17.30 -14.49
CA ASP A 270 -10.33 -18.47 -13.84
C ASP A 270 -9.59 -18.86 -12.55
N LEU A 271 -8.25 -18.80 -12.54
CA LEU A 271 -7.43 -19.15 -11.39
C LEU A 271 -7.49 -18.11 -10.25
N THR A 272 -7.68 -16.84 -10.58
CA THR A 272 -7.62 -15.76 -9.59
C THR A 272 -8.97 -15.21 -9.16
N GLY A 273 -10.00 -15.41 -10.00
CA GLY A 273 -11.32 -14.80 -9.86
C GLY A 273 -11.35 -13.31 -10.26
N LEU A 274 -10.26 -12.76 -10.80
CA LEU A 274 -10.17 -11.36 -11.23
C LEU A 274 -10.32 -11.26 -12.76
N PRO A 275 -10.94 -10.20 -13.30
CA PRO A 275 -11.35 -10.13 -14.69
C PRO A 275 -10.19 -9.75 -15.64
N PHE A 276 -9.08 -10.49 -15.58
CA PHE A 276 -7.94 -10.29 -16.46
C PHE A 276 -8.32 -10.50 -17.92
N VAL A 277 -7.77 -9.65 -18.79
CA VAL A 277 -7.92 -9.67 -20.23
C VAL A 277 -6.57 -9.46 -20.89
N THR A 278 -6.46 -9.86 -22.15
CA THR A 278 -5.24 -9.57 -22.94
C THR A 278 -5.19 -8.08 -23.27
N ALA A 279 -4.02 -7.45 -23.13
CA ALA A 279 -3.84 -6.04 -23.49
C ALA A 279 -4.12 -5.82 -25.00
N PRO A 280 -4.86 -4.77 -25.37
CA PRO A 280 -5.22 -4.51 -26.76
C PRO A 280 -4.01 -4.15 -27.63
N ASN A 281 -2.94 -3.65 -27.03
CA ASN A 281 -1.69 -3.33 -27.69
C ASN A 281 -0.51 -3.88 -26.89
N LYS A 282 0.18 -4.89 -27.45
CA LYS A 282 1.31 -5.53 -26.77
C LYS A 282 2.59 -4.69 -26.78
N PHE A 283 2.73 -3.78 -27.72
CA PHE A 283 3.88 -2.87 -27.80
C PHE A 283 3.85 -1.87 -26.64
N GLU A 284 2.69 -1.29 -26.36
CA GLU A 284 2.47 -0.44 -25.20
C GLU A 284 2.67 -1.24 -23.89
N ALA A 285 2.07 -2.42 -23.79
CA ALA A 285 2.08 -3.23 -22.57
C ALA A 285 3.50 -3.71 -22.15
N LEU A 286 4.47 -3.76 -23.08
CA LEU A 286 5.87 -4.09 -22.79
C LEU A 286 6.71 -2.84 -22.45
N ALA A 287 6.42 -1.73 -23.10
CA ALA A 287 7.26 -0.53 -23.09
C ALA A 287 6.79 0.56 -22.13
N ALA A 288 5.50 0.57 -21.78
CA ALA A 288 4.90 1.55 -20.89
C ALA A 288 4.18 0.85 -19.72
N HIS A 289 4.29 1.40 -18.53
CA HIS A 289 3.63 0.88 -17.32
C HIS A 289 2.78 1.97 -16.67
N ASP A 290 2.07 2.74 -17.49
CA ASP A 290 1.21 3.84 -17.10
C ASP A 290 0.11 3.38 -16.15
N SER A 291 -0.39 2.15 -16.29
CA SER A 291 -1.36 1.55 -15.36
C SER A 291 -0.83 1.44 -13.92
N LEU A 292 0.46 1.14 -13.72
CA LEU A 292 1.07 1.13 -12.39
C LEU A 292 1.28 2.54 -11.84
N VAL A 293 1.65 3.49 -12.70
CA VAL A 293 1.76 4.91 -12.33
C VAL A 293 0.39 5.46 -11.91
N GLU A 294 -0.66 5.14 -12.66
CA GLU A 294 -2.04 5.52 -12.35
C GLU A 294 -2.52 4.92 -11.03
N VAL A 295 -2.34 3.62 -10.83
CA VAL A 295 -2.67 2.94 -9.56
C VAL A 295 -1.97 3.62 -8.40
N HIS A 296 -0.65 3.87 -8.53
CA HIS A 296 0.09 4.50 -7.46
C HIS A 296 -0.34 5.96 -7.23
N GLY A 297 -0.73 6.68 -8.28
CA GLY A 297 -1.35 8.00 -8.16
C GLY A 297 -2.63 7.98 -7.32
N ALA A 298 -3.48 6.97 -7.51
CA ALA A 298 -4.67 6.78 -6.67
C ALA A 298 -4.31 6.45 -5.21
N LEU A 299 -3.29 5.59 -4.98
CA LEU A 299 -2.75 5.30 -3.63
C LEU A 299 -2.19 6.54 -2.96
N ASN A 300 -1.54 7.41 -3.73
CA ASN A 300 -1.01 8.69 -3.23
C ASN A 300 -2.13 9.61 -2.73
N VAL A 301 -3.28 9.66 -3.41
CA VAL A 301 -4.45 10.41 -2.92
C VAL A 301 -5.01 9.78 -1.64
N VAL A 302 -5.08 8.46 -1.53
CA VAL A 302 -5.47 7.78 -0.29
C VAL A 302 -4.53 8.17 0.86
N ALA A 303 -3.22 8.19 0.61
CA ALA A 303 -2.22 8.60 1.60
C ALA A 303 -2.42 10.07 2.05
N CYS A 304 -2.79 10.99 1.14
CA CYS A 304 -3.16 12.35 1.50
C CYS A 304 -4.36 12.39 2.47
N SER A 305 -5.38 11.58 2.21
CA SER A 305 -6.55 11.47 3.09
C SER A 305 -6.16 10.91 4.47
N LEU A 306 -5.36 9.85 4.53
CA LEU A 306 -4.89 9.26 5.78
C LEU A 306 -4.04 10.23 6.60
N MET A 307 -3.17 11.00 5.95
CA MET A 307 -2.35 12.04 6.58
C MET A 307 -3.25 13.08 7.25
N LYS A 308 -4.27 13.58 6.55
CA LYS A 308 -5.21 14.58 7.07
C LYS A 308 -6.01 14.03 8.23
N ILE A 309 -6.58 12.85 8.11
CA ILE A 309 -7.39 12.21 9.15
C ILE A 309 -6.57 11.98 10.43
N ALA A 310 -5.37 11.42 10.30
CA ALA A 310 -4.48 11.19 11.43
C ALA A 310 -4.06 12.49 12.13
N ASN A 311 -3.77 13.54 11.35
CA ASN A 311 -3.43 14.85 11.90
C ASN A 311 -4.58 15.48 12.66
N ASP A 312 -5.79 15.47 12.12
CA ASP A 312 -6.95 16.03 12.82
C ASP A 312 -7.23 15.27 14.14
N ILE A 313 -7.28 13.95 14.09
CA ILE A 313 -7.56 13.13 15.27
C ILE A 313 -6.52 13.36 16.37
N ARG A 314 -5.22 13.39 16.05
CA ARG A 314 -4.21 13.65 17.08
C ARG A 314 -4.25 15.07 17.62
N PHE A 315 -4.62 16.08 16.80
CA PHE A 315 -4.82 17.44 17.26
C PHE A 315 -6.00 17.55 18.22
N LEU A 316 -7.14 16.96 17.86
CA LEU A 316 -8.32 16.93 18.72
C LEU A 316 -8.04 16.21 20.05
N GLY A 317 -7.16 15.20 20.06
CA GLY A 317 -6.71 14.47 21.25
C GLY A 317 -5.50 15.07 21.95
N SER A 318 -5.02 16.24 21.54
CA SER A 318 -3.83 16.87 22.15
C SER A 318 -4.07 17.35 23.58
N GLY A 319 -3.08 17.22 24.42
CA GLY A 319 -3.15 17.65 25.83
C GLY A 319 -2.74 16.51 26.78
N PRO A 320 -3.63 16.07 27.72
CA PRO A 320 -5.07 16.29 27.80
C PRO A 320 -5.53 17.63 28.38
N ARG A 321 -4.70 18.31 29.19
CA ARG A 321 -5.10 19.54 29.89
C ARG A 321 -4.66 20.84 29.20
N CYS A 322 -3.53 20.80 28.50
CA CYS A 322 -2.90 21.98 27.89
C CYS A 322 -2.96 21.99 26.36
N GLY A 323 -3.80 21.16 25.77
CA GLY A 323 -4.08 21.09 24.33
C GLY A 323 -5.57 21.23 24.05
N LEU A 324 -6.01 20.75 22.85
CA LEU A 324 -7.43 20.82 22.48
C LEU A 324 -8.32 19.93 23.33
N GLY A 325 -7.86 18.72 23.65
CA GLY A 325 -8.51 17.82 24.62
C GLY A 325 -9.96 17.45 24.32
N GLU A 326 -10.41 17.55 23.08
CA GLU A 326 -11.79 17.21 22.71
C GLU A 326 -12.02 15.71 22.59
N LEU A 327 -10.96 14.97 22.25
CA LEU A 327 -10.96 13.50 22.17
C LEU A 327 -10.02 12.89 23.20
N SER A 328 -10.40 11.73 23.70
CA SER A 328 -9.52 10.79 24.39
C SER A 328 -9.18 9.66 23.43
N LEU A 329 -7.87 9.43 23.22
CA LEU A 329 -7.38 8.35 22.37
C LEU A 329 -7.00 7.14 23.23
N PRO A 330 -7.05 5.90 22.69
CA PRO A 330 -6.63 4.70 23.42
C PRO A 330 -5.20 4.78 23.93
N GLU A 331 -4.99 4.30 25.15
CA GLU A 331 -3.68 4.18 25.76
C GLU A 331 -3.08 2.80 25.45
N ASN A 332 -2.24 2.72 24.42
CA ASN A 332 -1.71 1.45 23.93
C ASN A 332 -0.37 1.07 24.57
N GLU A 333 0.48 2.07 24.87
CA GLU A 333 1.81 1.89 25.44
C GLU A 333 2.27 3.12 26.23
N PRO A 334 3.26 3.00 27.14
CA PRO A 334 3.87 4.13 27.81
C PRO A 334 4.49 5.12 26.81
N GLY A 335 4.12 6.40 26.93
CA GLY A 335 4.52 7.43 25.96
C GLY A 335 5.87 8.11 26.25
N SER A 336 6.52 7.82 27.38
CA SER A 336 7.77 8.47 27.77
C SER A 336 8.57 7.64 28.77
N SER A 337 9.90 7.67 28.62
CA SER A 337 10.84 7.05 29.57
C SER A 337 11.08 7.89 30.84
N ILE A 338 10.74 9.19 30.82
CA ILE A 338 11.02 10.14 31.94
C ILE A 338 9.78 10.89 32.42
N MET A 339 8.65 10.83 31.72
CA MET A 339 7.38 11.49 32.10
C MET A 339 6.33 10.44 32.41
N PRO A 340 6.16 10.03 33.70
CA PRO A 340 5.21 8.98 34.05
C PRO A 340 3.78 9.36 33.66
N GLY A 341 3.03 8.43 33.10
CA GLY A 341 1.64 8.62 32.69
C GLY A 341 1.42 9.41 31.41
N LYS A 342 2.49 9.78 30.67
CA LYS A 342 2.35 10.41 29.35
C LYS A 342 1.92 9.37 28.31
N VAL A 343 0.87 9.66 27.58
CA VAL A 343 0.37 8.87 26.45
C VAL A 343 0.52 9.67 25.15
N ASN A 344 1.03 9.04 24.11
CA ASN A 344 1.22 9.68 22.80
C ASN A 344 0.22 9.13 21.78
N PRO A 345 -0.13 9.90 20.74
CA PRO A 345 -1.01 9.48 19.66
C PRO A 345 -0.24 8.61 18.64
N THR A 346 0.36 7.51 19.09
CA THR A 346 1.34 6.71 18.32
C THR A 346 0.78 6.12 17.04
N GLN A 347 -0.49 5.73 17.00
CA GLN A 347 -1.13 5.23 15.80
C GLN A 347 -1.28 6.32 14.73
N CYS A 348 -1.57 7.56 15.15
CA CYS A 348 -1.59 8.70 14.23
C CYS A 348 -0.19 9.01 13.69
N GLU A 349 0.85 8.91 14.53
CA GLU A 349 2.24 9.11 14.13
C GLU A 349 2.66 8.06 13.10
N ALA A 350 2.40 6.79 13.36
CA ALA A 350 2.68 5.69 12.43
C ALA A 350 1.99 5.90 11.08
N LEU A 351 0.72 6.28 11.08
CA LEU A 351 -0.05 6.48 9.85
C LEU A 351 0.49 7.67 9.04
N THR A 352 0.92 8.76 9.68
CA THR A 352 1.53 9.89 8.98
C THR A 352 2.90 9.55 8.38
N MET A 353 3.72 8.70 9.05
CA MET A 353 4.97 8.19 8.48
C MET A 353 4.72 7.28 7.27
N ILE A 354 3.70 6.42 7.34
CA ILE A 354 3.27 5.60 6.19
C ILE A 354 2.89 6.46 5.00
N ALA A 355 2.08 7.50 5.22
CA ALA A 355 1.69 8.42 4.15
C ALA A 355 2.90 9.10 3.52
N ALA A 356 3.86 9.57 4.32
CA ALA A 356 5.10 10.16 3.83
C ALA A 356 5.93 9.17 2.98
N GLN A 357 6.01 7.89 3.39
CA GLN A 357 6.69 6.86 2.60
C GLN A 357 6.00 6.63 1.26
N VAL A 358 4.66 6.61 1.22
CA VAL A 358 3.89 6.48 -0.03
C VAL A 358 4.15 7.66 -0.97
N PHE A 359 4.28 8.89 -0.45
CA PHE A 359 4.66 10.06 -1.26
C PHE A 359 6.04 9.89 -1.89
N GLY A 360 7.02 9.37 -1.15
CA GLY A 360 8.33 9.04 -1.70
C GLY A 360 8.29 7.97 -2.77
N ASN A 361 7.50 6.92 -2.57
CA ASN A 361 7.30 5.84 -3.54
C ASN A 361 6.65 6.35 -4.84
N GLN A 362 5.74 7.34 -4.76
CA GLN A 362 5.15 7.98 -5.94
C GLN A 362 6.21 8.57 -6.86
N VAL A 363 7.21 9.22 -6.31
CA VAL A 363 8.31 9.79 -7.11
C VAL A 363 9.07 8.69 -7.84
N ALA A 364 9.44 7.61 -7.14
CA ALA A 364 10.15 6.48 -7.73
C ALA A 364 9.34 5.80 -8.86
N VAL A 365 8.04 5.59 -8.64
CA VAL A 365 7.14 4.99 -9.65
C VAL A 365 6.98 5.89 -10.86
N THR A 366 6.81 7.21 -10.67
CA THR A 366 6.68 8.18 -11.76
C THR A 366 7.94 8.25 -12.61
N VAL A 367 9.12 8.32 -11.96
CA VAL A 367 10.41 8.33 -12.68
C VAL A 367 10.60 7.01 -13.44
N GLY A 368 10.30 5.88 -12.81
CA GLY A 368 10.38 4.56 -13.44
C GLY A 368 9.47 4.45 -14.67
N GLY A 369 8.22 4.91 -14.55
CA GLY A 369 7.25 4.89 -15.65
C GLY A 369 7.65 5.78 -16.84
N SER A 370 8.31 6.91 -16.56
CA SER A 370 8.74 7.87 -17.60
C SER A 370 10.01 7.47 -18.36
N ASN A 371 10.66 6.35 -18.01
CA ASN A 371 11.96 5.94 -18.58
C ASN A 371 11.91 4.70 -19.49
N GLY A 372 10.79 4.43 -20.14
CA GLY A 372 10.73 3.44 -21.22
C GLY A 372 11.44 3.94 -22.48
N HIS A 373 12.20 3.04 -23.15
CA HIS A 373 12.85 3.34 -24.43
C HIS A 373 12.40 2.32 -25.46
N PHE A 374 11.84 2.80 -26.56
CA PHE A 374 11.34 1.97 -27.65
C PHE A 374 10.37 0.89 -27.13
N GLU A 375 10.70 -0.39 -27.30
CA GLU A 375 9.81 -1.52 -27.02
C GLU A 375 9.92 -2.07 -25.58
N LEU A 376 10.73 -1.44 -24.71
CA LEU A 376 10.90 -1.95 -23.33
C LEU A 376 11.18 -0.87 -22.30
N ASN A 377 10.42 -0.90 -21.20
CA ASN A 377 10.79 -0.21 -19.97
C ASN A 377 11.69 -1.12 -19.11
N VAL A 378 12.79 -0.59 -18.60
CA VAL A 378 13.77 -1.33 -17.77
C VAL A 378 13.85 -0.83 -16.33
N PHE A 379 12.76 -0.30 -15.80
CA PHE A 379 12.57 0.09 -14.39
C PHE A 379 11.52 -0.77 -13.66
N LYS A 380 11.13 -1.89 -14.25
CA LYS A 380 10.03 -2.73 -13.77
C LYS A 380 10.17 -3.19 -12.32
N PRO A 381 11.32 -3.73 -11.86
CA PRO A 381 11.49 -4.18 -10.47
C PRO A 381 11.32 -3.04 -9.47
N LEU A 382 11.85 -1.84 -9.77
CA LEU A 382 11.70 -0.66 -8.93
C LEU A 382 10.24 -0.26 -8.80
N MET A 383 9.51 -0.20 -9.92
CA MET A 383 8.11 0.21 -9.92
C MET A 383 7.24 -0.73 -9.09
N VAL A 384 7.32 -2.04 -9.35
CA VAL A 384 6.46 -3.02 -8.65
C VAL A 384 6.77 -3.10 -7.16
N LYS A 385 8.04 -3.00 -6.74
CA LYS A 385 8.41 -2.94 -5.32
C LYS A 385 7.71 -1.79 -4.62
N ASN A 386 7.80 -0.59 -5.20
CA ASN A 386 7.25 0.61 -4.57
C ASN A 386 5.70 0.59 -4.55
N VAL A 387 5.06 0.11 -5.62
CA VAL A 387 3.59 -0.05 -5.65
C VAL A 387 3.13 -1.04 -4.59
N LEU A 388 3.73 -2.22 -4.52
CA LEU A 388 3.37 -3.25 -3.54
C LEU A 388 3.67 -2.83 -2.10
N GLN A 389 4.78 -2.13 -1.87
CA GLN A 389 5.09 -1.58 -0.55
C GLN A 389 4.02 -0.58 -0.11
N SER A 390 3.60 0.32 -1.00
CA SER A 390 2.55 1.30 -0.71
C SER A 390 1.21 0.63 -0.39
N ILE A 391 0.81 -0.36 -1.17
CA ILE A 391 -0.41 -1.15 -0.91
C ILE A 391 -0.36 -1.78 0.48
N ARG A 392 0.75 -2.48 0.79
CA ARG A 392 0.93 -3.16 2.07
C ARG A 392 0.89 -2.19 3.24
N LEU A 393 1.65 -1.10 3.17
CA LEU A 393 1.73 -0.12 4.26
C LEU A 393 0.40 0.59 4.49
N ILE A 394 -0.32 0.99 3.44
CA ILE A 394 -1.66 1.59 3.55
C ILE A 394 -2.63 0.58 4.19
N ALA A 395 -2.63 -0.67 3.74
CA ALA A 395 -3.53 -1.68 4.27
C ALA A 395 -3.24 -1.98 5.74
N ASP A 396 -1.98 -2.30 6.09
CA ASP A 396 -1.60 -2.63 7.46
C ASP A 396 -1.79 -1.44 8.40
N GLY A 397 -1.40 -0.24 7.95
CA GLY A 397 -1.60 1.00 8.71
C GLY A 397 -3.07 1.31 8.95
N SER A 398 -3.94 1.09 7.96
CA SER A 398 -5.39 1.28 8.10
C SER A 398 -6.01 0.30 9.10
N VAL A 399 -5.59 -0.97 9.09
CA VAL A 399 -6.04 -1.97 10.06
C VAL A 399 -5.56 -1.61 11.47
N SER A 400 -4.26 -1.32 11.63
CA SER A 400 -3.67 -0.94 12.92
C SER A 400 -4.33 0.31 13.49
N PHE A 401 -4.52 1.34 12.68
CA PHE A 401 -5.18 2.59 13.08
C PHE A 401 -6.64 2.36 13.46
N THR A 402 -7.35 1.49 12.76
CA THR A 402 -8.71 1.11 13.10
C THR A 402 -8.77 0.44 14.47
N ASP A 403 -7.99 -0.63 14.66
CA ASP A 403 -8.09 -1.50 15.83
C ASP A 403 -7.54 -0.85 17.10
N ASN A 404 -6.48 -0.04 16.97
CA ASN A 404 -5.74 0.51 18.10
C ASN A 404 -5.98 2.02 18.32
N CYS A 405 -6.77 2.67 17.47
CA CYS A 405 -7.11 4.08 17.64
C CYS A 405 -8.62 4.32 17.46
N VAL A 406 -9.13 4.19 16.22
CA VAL A 406 -10.47 4.68 15.85
C VAL A 406 -11.58 4.08 16.72
N VAL A 407 -11.58 2.76 16.92
CA VAL A 407 -12.64 2.07 17.69
C VAL A 407 -12.71 2.50 19.15
N GLY A 408 -11.58 2.92 19.72
CA GLY A 408 -11.47 3.32 21.13
C GLY A 408 -11.48 4.84 21.34
N ILE A 409 -11.74 5.66 20.33
CA ILE A 409 -11.87 7.12 20.51
C ILE A 409 -13.10 7.44 21.34
N GLU A 410 -12.93 8.27 22.36
CA GLU A 410 -14.02 8.80 23.18
C GLU A 410 -14.07 10.33 23.07
N ALA A 411 -15.27 10.90 23.15
CA ALA A 411 -15.49 12.35 23.15
C ALA A 411 -15.52 12.90 24.57
N ASN A 412 -14.72 13.92 24.85
CA ASN A 412 -14.71 14.64 26.12
C ASN A 412 -15.85 15.68 26.13
N LYS A 413 -17.08 15.20 26.29
CA LYS A 413 -18.34 15.98 26.11
C LYS A 413 -18.38 17.25 26.92
N GLU A 414 -17.99 17.21 28.19
CA GLU A 414 -17.97 18.38 29.06
C GLU A 414 -17.00 19.44 28.55
N HIS A 415 -15.79 19.03 28.17
CA HIS A 415 -14.79 19.95 27.64
C HIS A 415 -15.24 20.56 26.31
N ILE A 416 -15.77 19.74 25.41
CA ILE A 416 -16.34 20.19 24.13
C ILE A 416 -17.43 21.23 24.36
N HIS A 417 -18.33 20.96 25.31
CA HIS A 417 -19.42 21.89 25.66
C HIS A 417 -18.89 23.22 26.21
N ASN A 418 -17.87 23.19 27.08
CA ASN A 418 -17.26 24.40 27.61
C ASN A 418 -16.62 25.25 26.51
N LEU A 419 -15.82 24.62 25.62
CA LEU A 419 -15.23 25.32 24.48
C LEU A 419 -16.27 25.92 23.53
N LEU A 420 -17.37 25.23 23.28
CA LEU A 420 -18.48 25.72 22.47
C LEU A 420 -19.09 27.00 23.05
N ASN A 421 -19.37 27.02 24.37
CA ASN A 421 -19.98 28.15 25.03
C ASN A 421 -19.05 29.37 25.19
N GLU A 422 -17.74 29.17 25.20
CA GLU A 422 -16.75 30.25 25.23
C GLU A 422 -16.50 30.87 23.85
N SER A 423 -16.96 30.23 22.76
CA SER A 423 -16.68 30.68 21.40
C SER A 423 -17.39 32.01 21.07
N LEU A 424 -16.60 33.00 20.65
CA LEU A 424 -17.12 34.28 20.17
C LEU A 424 -17.80 34.16 18.80
N MET A 425 -17.58 33.04 18.07
CA MET A 425 -18.16 32.85 16.72
C MET A 425 -19.64 32.43 16.75
N LEU A 426 -20.20 32.12 17.91
CA LEU A 426 -21.65 31.99 18.11
C LEU A 426 -22.41 33.27 17.77
N VAL A 427 -21.74 34.43 17.82
CA VAL A 427 -22.30 35.71 17.41
C VAL A 427 -22.84 35.70 15.97
N THR A 428 -22.36 34.80 15.12
CA THR A 428 -22.81 34.66 13.72
C THR A 428 -24.31 34.38 13.62
N ALA A 429 -24.90 33.71 14.62
CA ALA A 429 -26.32 33.49 14.71
C ALA A 429 -27.14 34.78 14.77
N LEU A 430 -26.54 35.88 15.22
CA LEU A 430 -27.18 37.18 15.36
C LEU A 430 -27.21 37.98 14.05
N ASN A 431 -26.40 37.63 13.04
CA ASN A 431 -26.30 38.40 11.80
C ASN A 431 -27.67 38.66 11.12
N PRO A 432 -28.60 37.70 11.02
CA PRO A 432 -29.90 37.95 10.42
C PRO A 432 -30.81 38.89 11.21
N HIS A 433 -30.52 39.10 12.52
CA HIS A 433 -31.37 39.87 13.45
C HIS A 433 -30.87 41.28 13.69
N ILE A 434 -29.58 41.47 13.83
CA ILE A 434 -28.97 42.75 14.21
C ILE A 434 -27.97 43.31 13.19
N GLY A 435 -27.70 42.54 12.11
CA GLY A 435 -26.71 42.89 11.09
C GLY A 435 -25.28 42.59 11.50
N TYR A 436 -24.40 42.45 10.49
CA TYR A 436 -23.01 42.06 10.64
C TYR A 436 -22.19 43.01 11.55
N ASP A 437 -22.38 44.35 11.39
CA ASP A 437 -21.58 45.33 12.13
C ASP A 437 -21.86 45.32 13.63
N ASN A 438 -23.12 45.16 14.04
CA ASN A 438 -23.50 44.99 15.44
C ASN A 438 -22.99 43.69 16.03
N ALA A 439 -23.08 42.60 15.29
CA ALA A 439 -22.54 41.29 15.69
C ALA A 439 -20.99 41.38 15.87
N ALA A 440 -20.28 41.99 14.93
CA ALA A 440 -18.86 42.24 15.01
C ALA A 440 -18.46 43.14 16.20
N LYS A 441 -19.27 44.16 16.51
CA LYS A 441 -19.06 45.02 17.66
C LYS A 441 -19.20 44.24 18.98
N ILE A 442 -20.19 43.40 19.12
CA ILE A 442 -20.36 42.52 20.30
C ILE A 442 -19.13 41.62 20.48
N ALA A 443 -18.76 40.86 19.43
CA ALA A 443 -17.65 39.91 19.51
C ALA A 443 -16.30 40.57 19.84
N LYS A 444 -15.98 41.69 19.18
CA LYS A 444 -14.74 42.44 19.44
C LYS A 444 -14.69 43.02 20.84
N THR A 445 -15.83 43.48 21.35
CA THR A 445 -15.92 44.07 22.70
C THR A 445 -15.79 42.96 23.76
N ALA A 446 -16.50 41.86 23.56
CA ALA A 446 -16.39 40.68 24.44
C ALA A 446 -14.94 40.14 24.52
N HIS A 447 -14.29 40.00 23.36
CA HIS A 447 -12.86 39.60 23.32
C HIS A 447 -11.95 40.57 24.09
N LYS A 448 -12.07 41.87 23.84
CA LYS A 448 -11.28 42.90 24.50
C LYS A 448 -11.45 42.92 26.01
N ASN A 449 -12.69 42.73 26.47
CA ASN A 449 -13.04 42.84 27.89
C ASN A 449 -12.91 41.50 28.65
N GLY A 450 -12.68 40.38 27.95
CA GLY A 450 -12.69 39.02 28.54
C GLY A 450 -14.07 38.60 29.07
N THR A 451 -15.15 39.06 28.43
CA THR A 451 -16.53 38.84 28.81
C THR A 451 -17.25 37.94 27.80
N THR A 452 -18.47 37.50 28.13
CA THR A 452 -19.29 36.69 27.24
C THR A 452 -19.98 37.55 26.18
N LEU A 453 -20.35 36.94 25.06
CA LEU A 453 -21.18 37.62 24.01
C LEU A 453 -22.49 38.17 24.57
N LYS A 454 -23.15 37.42 25.47
CA LYS A 454 -24.43 37.82 26.07
C LYS A 454 -24.28 39.07 26.94
N GLU A 455 -23.25 39.06 27.82
CA GLU A 455 -22.98 40.23 28.68
C GLU A 455 -22.74 41.50 27.87
N GLU A 456 -21.90 41.41 26.81
CA GLU A 456 -21.60 42.58 26.00
C GLU A 456 -22.78 43.00 25.09
N ALA A 457 -23.58 42.07 24.58
CA ALA A 457 -24.78 42.38 23.80
C ALA A 457 -25.81 43.22 24.63
N VAL A 458 -26.01 42.83 25.89
CA VAL A 458 -26.90 43.52 26.83
C VAL A 458 -26.29 44.87 27.25
N LYS A 459 -25.02 44.89 27.65
CA LYS A 459 -24.33 46.11 28.09
C LYS A 459 -24.24 47.18 27.01
N LEU A 460 -24.10 46.77 25.76
CA LEU A 460 -24.11 47.69 24.62
C LEU A 460 -25.53 48.15 24.21
N GLY A 461 -26.57 47.61 24.88
CA GLY A 461 -27.96 47.91 24.57
C GLY A 461 -28.41 47.44 23.19
N ILE A 462 -27.76 46.42 22.62
CA ILE A 462 -28.08 45.89 21.30
C ILE A 462 -29.19 44.85 21.38
N LEU A 463 -29.17 44.01 22.42
CA LEU A 463 -30.13 42.93 22.63
C LEU A 463 -30.59 42.82 24.09
N SER A 464 -31.80 42.31 24.30
CA SER A 464 -32.23 41.81 25.59
C SER A 464 -31.60 40.42 25.88
N PRO A 465 -31.48 40.00 27.16
CA PRO A 465 -31.02 38.64 27.49
C PRO A 465 -31.90 37.55 26.86
N GLU A 466 -33.21 37.78 26.79
CA GLU A 466 -34.22 36.88 26.25
C GLU A 466 -34.04 36.70 24.74
N ASP A 467 -33.81 37.80 24.00
CA ASP A 467 -33.57 37.73 22.55
C ASP A 467 -32.25 37.06 22.24
N PHE A 468 -31.22 37.29 23.06
CA PHE A 468 -29.94 36.61 22.91
C PHE A 468 -30.11 35.07 23.05
N ASP A 469 -30.74 34.60 24.10
CA ASP A 469 -30.97 33.18 24.36
C ASP A 469 -31.88 32.52 23.30
N LYS A 470 -32.81 33.30 22.73
CA LYS A 470 -33.69 32.86 21.67
C LYS A 470 -32.97 32.66 20.34
N TRP A 471 -32.02 33.50 20.02
CA TRP A 471 -31.37 33.53 18.67
C TRP A 471 -30.02 32.86 18.63
N VAL A 472 -29.25 32.82 19.75
CA VAL A 472 -27.94 32.18 19.82
C VAL A 472 -28.13 30.76 20.34
N ARG A 473 -28.47 29.88 19.42
CA ARG A 473 -28.69 28.46 19.67
C ARG A 473 -27.79 27.64 18.75
N PRO A 474 -26.73 27.00 19.28
CA PRO A 474 -25.79 26.21 18.47
C PRO A 474 -26.49 25.14 17.63
N GLU A 475 -27.56 24.51 18.15
CA GLU A 475 -28.35 23.49 17.44
C GLU A 475 -29.01 24.02 16.14
N ASP A 476 -29.28 25.30 16.09
CA ASP A 476 -29.86 25.96 14.92
C ASP A 476 -28.85 26.39 13.86
N MET A 477 -27.56 26.16 14.11
CA MET A 477 -26.44 26.56 13.25
C MET A 477 -25.82 25.39 12.47
N LEU A 478 -26.38 24.18 12.56
CA LEU A 478 -25.79 22.94 12.06
C LEU A 478 -26.18 22.59 10.62
N ALA A 479 -27.19 23.24 10.06
CA ALA A 479 -27.71 22.97 8.73
C ALA A 479 -28.43 24.21 8.13
N PRO A 480 -28.66 24.24 6.82
CA PRO A 480 -29.56 25.23 6.19
C PRO A 480 -30.95 25.17 6.79
N LYS A 481 -31.62 26.33 6.84
CA LYS A 481 -33.02 26.47 7.28
C LYS A 481 -33.95 26.73 6.08
#